data_322055073713a971c43eccc033517e2e
#
_entry.id   322055073713a971c43eccc033517e2e
#
_cell.length_a   1.000
_cell.length_b   1.000
_cell.length_c   1.000
_cell.angle_alpha   90.00
_cell.angle_beta   90.00
_cell.angle_gamma   90.00
#
_symmetry.space_group_name_H-M   'P 1'
#
loop_
_entity.id
_entity.type
_entity.pdbx_description
1 polymer ?
#
loop_
_entity_poly.entity_id
_entity_poly.type
_entity_poly.pdbx_seq_one_letter_code
_entity_poly.pdbx_strand_id
1 'polypeptide(L)'
;KSSPYGTVEDPFRPAELCFGARGHFFARSVATDAPETVEILKAAYKHKGAAVCEILQNCVIFNNGCYDPIYNKEGRKKNAIYVKHGQPLIFGENNEYGLVQEGFGLKVVKIGENGITEKDILVHDAHCEDNTLQLKLAMMDNEHGFPVALGVIRDVEAPTYDDAVQQQIEDVKAQKKYHNFMELLETNDTWEVK
;
A
#
# COMPACT_ATOMS: atom_id res chain seq x y z
N LYS A 1 -18.20 19.94 -5.65
CA LYS A 1 -18.65 18.99 -6.68
C LYS A 1 -18.42 19.61 -8.05
N SER A 2 -17.76 18.90 -8.95
CA SER A 2 -17.46 19.38 -10.30
C SER A 2 -18.66 19.38 -11.23
N SER A 3 -19.71 18.61 -10.92
CA SER A 3 -20.96 18.62 -11.65
C SER A 3 -22.13 19.01 -10.74
N PRO A 4 -23.16 19.73 -11.26
CA PRO A 4 -24.29 20.22 -10.45
C PRO A 4 -25.06 19.12 -9.71
N TYR A 5 -25.17 17.95 -10.31
CA TYR A 5 -25.94 16.81 -9.76
C TYR A 5 -25.02 15.71 -9.19
N GLY A 6 -23.71 15.94 -9.07
CA GLY A 6 -22.73 14.93 -8.65
C GLY A 6 -22.32 14.00 -9.80
N THR A 7 -21.49 13.02 -9.49
CA THR A 7 -21.09 11.95 -10.40
C THR A 7 -21.82 10.67 -10.02
N VAL A 8 -22.08 9.82 -11.01
CA VAL A 8 -22.68 8.49 -10.83
C VAL A 8 -21.62 7.37 -10.92
N GLU A 9 -20.38 7.75 -11.14
CA GLU A 9 -19.24 6.85 -11.23
C GLU A 9 -18.69 6.52 -9.83
N ASP A 10 -18.24 5.29 -9.65
CA ASP A 10 -17.52 4.89 -8.45
C ASP A 10 -16.20 5.65 -8.31
N PRO A 11 -15.77 5.98 -7.08
CA PRO A 11 -14.53 6.68 -6.88
C PRO A 11 -13.34 5.80 -7.25
N PHE A 12 -12.33 6.39 -7.90
CA PHE A 12 -11.05 5.75 -8.12
C PHE A 12 -10.35 5.46 -6.80
N ARG A 13 -9.86 4.23 -6.63
CA ARG A 13 -9.17 3.78 -5.43
C ARG A 13 -7.67 3.59 -5.67
N PRO A 14 -6.80 4.53 -5.27
CA PRO A 14 -5.36 4.45 -5.50
C PRO A 14 -4.69 3.21 -4.92
N ALA A 15 -5.16 2.75 -3.76
CA ALA A 15 -4.69 1.52 -3.14
C ALA A 15 -4.89 0.30 -4.05
N GLU A 16 -6.10 0.11 -4.60
CA GLU A 16 -6.40 -1.01 -5.47
C GLU A 16 -5.53 -1.01 -6.73
N LEU A 17 -5.28 0.17 -7.31
CA LEU A 17 -4.35 0.30 -8.43
C LEU A 17 -2.93 -0.12 -8.04
N CYS A 18 -2.43 0.34 -6.90
CA CYS A 18 -1.11 -0.03 -6.40
C CYS A 18 -0.97 -1.55 -6.25
N PHE A 19 -1.94 -2.19 -5.60
CA PHE A 19 -1.95 -3.64 -5.42
C PHE A 19 -2.12 -4.40 -6.74
N GLY A 20 -2.98 -3.91 -7.63
CA GLY A 20 -3.18 -4.48 -8.98
C GLY A 20 -1.94 -4.39 -9.85
N ALA A 21 -1.14 -3.32 -9.69
CA ALA A 21 0.16 -3.14 -10.34
C ALA A 21 1.30 -3.91 -9.64
N ARG A 22 1.00 -4.74 -8.64
CA ARG A 22 1.98 -5.48 -7.82
C ARG A 22 2.95 -4.56 -7.06
N GLY A 23 2.47 -3.41 -6.58
CA GLY A 23 3.26 -2.52 -5.74
C GLY A 23 3.75 -3.22 -4.46
N HIS A 24 5.02 -3.02 -4.12
CA HIS A 24 5.66 -3.66 -2.96
C HIS A 24 5.58 -2.81 -1.71
N PHE A 25 5.28 -1.52 -1.84
CA PHE A 25 5.06 -0.62 -0.70
C PHE A 25 3.78 0.17 -0.86
N PHE A 26 2.95 0.13 0.18
CA PHE A 26 1.78 0.98 0.29
C PHE A 26 1.56 1.40 1.76
N ALA A 27 1.42 2.70 1.98
CA ALA A 27 1.11 3.26 3.29
C ALA A 27 0.03 4.34 3.19
N ARG A 28 -0.73 4.54 4.27
CA ARG A 28 -1.79 5.54 4.32
C ARG A 28 -1.72 6.38 5.60
N SER A 29 -1.96 7.67 5.47
CA SER A 29 -2.19 8.58 6.59
C SER A 29 -3.32 9.55 6.27
N VAL A 30 -3.63 10.43 7.22
CA VAL A 30 -4.55 11.57 7.03
C VAL A 30 -3.80 12.87 7.24
N ALA A 31 -4.09 13.90 6.44
CA ALA A 31 -3.33 15.15 6.40
C ALA A 31 -3.25 15.88 7.77
N THR A 32 -4.20 15.62 8.67
CA THR A 32 -4.22 16.19 10.03
C THR A 32 -3.44 15.36 11.05
N ASP A 33 -2.79 14.26 10.64
CA ASP A 33 -1.93 13.44 11.48
C ASP A 33 -0.48 13.52 11.02
N ALA A 34 0.15 14.65 11.28
CA ALA A 34 1.53 14.89 10.88
C ALA A 34 2.53 13.86 11.46
N PRO A 35 2.43 13.41 12.74
CA PRO A 35 3.31 12.38 13.25
C PRO A 35 3.26 11.08 12.45
N GLU A 36 2.06 10.55 12.17
CA GLU A 36 1.92 9.32 11.38
C GLU A 36 2.38 9.52 9.94
N THR A 37 2.07 10.68 9.35
CA THR A 37 2.55 11.03 8.00
C THR A 37 4.08 10.99 7.91
N VAL A 38 4.78 11.53 8.92
CA VAL A 38 6.25 11.49 8.97
C VAL A 38 6.76 10.04 9.08
N GLU A 39 6.13 9.19 9.89
CA GLU A 39 6.57 7.80 10.04
C GLU A 39 6.38 6.99 8.75
N ILE A 40 5.24 7.12 8.05
CA ILE A 40 5.05 6.41 6.77
C ILE A 40 6.00 6.92 5.68
N LEU A 41 6.30 8.22 5.64
CA LEU A 41 7.26 8.78 4.69
C LEU A 41 8.71 8.32 4.98
N LYS A 42 9.08 8.18 6.27
CA LYS A 42 10.37 7.58 6.64
C LYS A 42 10.45 6.11 6.21
N ALA A 43 9.37 5.34 6.37
CA ALA A 43 9.31 3.96 5.92
C ALA A 43 9.44 3.88 4.38
N ALA A 44 8.70 4.71 3.65
CA ALA A 44 8.78 4.82 2.20
C ALA A 44 10.20 5.18 1.71
N TYR A 45 10.88 6.08 2.39
CA TYR A 45 12.26 6.45 2.06
C TYR A 45 13.27 5.29 2.25
N LYS A 46 13.02 4.40 3.23
CA LYS A 46 13.88 3.23 3.48
C LYS A 46 13.58 2.08 2.54
N HIS A 47 12.37 2.01 2.00
CA HIS A 47 11.97 0.98 1.05
C HIS A 47 12.80 1.08 -0.23
N LYS A 48 13.27 -0.06 -0.74
CA LYS A 48 13.95 -0.13 -2.04
C LYS A 48 12.92 -0.35 -3.14
N GLY A 49 12.85 0.57 -4.09
CA GLY A 49 11.92 0.53 -5.20
C GLY A 49 10.84 1.61 -5.15
N ALA A 50 9.74 1.39 -5.85
CA ALA A 50 8.62 2.34 -5.88
C ALA A 50 7.78 2.24 -4.61
N ALA A 51 7.57 3.37 -3.93
CA ALA A 51 6.73 3.47 -2.75
C ALA A 51 5.51 4.38 -3.02
N VAL A 52 4.33 3.93 -2.59
CA VAL A 52 3.08 4.70 -2.68
C VAL A 52 2.63 5.08 -1.28
N CYS A 53 2.52 6.38 -1.01
CA CYS A 53 1.94 6.93 0.21
C CYS A 53 0.65 7.68 -0.13
N GLU A 54 -0.48 7.22 0.38
CA GLU A 54 -1.77 7.88 0.25
C GLU A 54 -2.03 8.76 1.47
N ILE A 55 -2.14 10.07 1.27
CA ILE A 55 -2.45 11.02 2.35
C ILE A 55 -3.86 11.56 2.14
N LEU A 56 -4.81 11.06 2.95
CA LEU A 56 -6.21 11.44 2.87
C LEU A 56 -6.38 12.90 3.30
N GLN A 57 -6.91 13.71 2.41
CA GLN A 57 -7.05 15.15 2.60
C GLN A 57 -8.47 15.61 2.33
N ASN A 58 -9.03 16.46 3.20
CA ASN A 58 -10.30 17.12 2.96
C ASN A 58 -10.19 18.12 1.79
N CYS A 59 -11.13 18.05 0.88
CA CYS A 59 -11.23 18.99 -0.24
C CYS A 59 -12.44 19.90 -0.07
N VAL A 60 -12.23 21.11 0.44
CA VAL A 60 -13.30 22.06 0.73
C VAL A 60 -14.10 22.51 -0.51
N ILE A 61 -13.53 22.35 -1.71
CA ILE A 61 -14.15 22.75 -2.97
C ILE A 61 -15.01 21.60 -3.54
N PHE A 62 -14.43 20.41 -3.68
CA PHE A 62 -15.09 19.32 -4.39
C PHE A 62 -15.86 18.37 -3.49
N ASN A 63 -15.36 18.07 -2.28
CA ASN A 63 -16.00 17.15 -1.36
C ASN A 63 -15.65 17.47 0.09
N ASN A 64 -16.18 18.58 0.60
CA ASN A 64 -15.94 18.99 1.97
C ASN A 64 -16.57 18.01 2.95
N GLY A 65 -15.80 17.59 3.96
CA GLY A 65 -16.23 16.67 5.00
C GLY A 65 -16.11 15.18 4.64
N CYS A 66 -15.55 14.82 3.49
CA CYS A 66 -15.43 13.41 3.06
C CYS A 66 -14.65 12.52 4.04
N TYR A 67 -13.80 13.09 4.87
CA TYR A 67 -13.02 12.37 5.87
C TYR A 67 -13.33 12.82 7.31
N ASP A 68 -14.45 13.50 7.57
CA ASP A 68 -14.82 13.98 8.90
C ASP A 68 -14.70 12.90 9.99
N PRO A 69 -15.10 11.63 9.76
CA PRO A 69 -14.99 10.57 10.76
C PRO A 69 -13.57 10.35 11.29
N ILE A 70 -12.53 10.66 10.51
CA ILE A 70 -11.11 10.42 10.86
C ILE A 70 -10.25 11.70 10.84
N TYR A 71 -10.84 12.85 10.50
CA TYR A 71 -10.06 14.07 10.26
C TYR A 71 -9.52 14.68 11.56
N ASN A 72 -10.22 14.56 12.68
CA ASN A 72 -9.74 14.97 14.00
C ASN A 72 -9.24 13.78 14.83
N LYS A 73 -8.52 14.06 15.92
CA LYS A 73 -7.89 13.04 16.76
C LYS A 73 -8.88 12.11 17.45
N GLU A 74 -10.01 12.66 17.92
CA GLU A 74 -11.04 11.91 18.63
C GLU A 74 -11.78 10.99 17.66
N GLY A 75 -12.09 11.48 16.47
CA GLY A 75 -12.68 10.67 15.39
C GLY A 75 -11.77 9.52 14.98
N ARG A 76 -10.47 9.78 14.81
CA ARG A 76 -9.50 8.72 14.46
C ARG A 76 -9.42 7.61 15.49
N LYS A 77 -9.50 7.92 16.78
CA LYS A 77 -9.52 6.89 17.84
C LYS A 77 -10.66 5.89 17.69
N LYS A 78 -11.80 6.34 17.15
CA LYS A 78 -13.01 5.51 16.99
C LYS A 78 -13.07 4.83 15.63
N ASN A 79 -12.68 5.55 14.58
CA ASN A 79 -13.00 5.21 13.20
C ASN A 79 -11.78 4.84 12.36
N ALA A 80 -10.57 4.84 12.95
CA ALA A 80 -9.35 4.40 12.29
C ALA A 80 -8.64 3.30 13.07
N ILE A 81 -7.84 2.52 12.37
CA ILE A 81 -6.93 1.54 12.94
C ILE A 81 -5.51 1.86 12.48
N TYR A 82 -4.56 2.01 13.41
CA TYR A 82 -3.15 2.19 13.11
C TYR A 82 -2.49 0.83 12.97
N VAL A 83 -2.22 0.44 11.72
CA VAL A 83 -1.59 -0.86 11.43
C VAL A 83 -0.08 -0.78 11.59
N LYS A 84 0.49 -1.72 12.33
CA LYS A 84 1.94 -1.87 12.52
C LYS A 84 2.32 -3.33 12.36
N HIS A 85 3.39 -3.59 11.64
CA HIS A 85 3.89 -4.95 11.45
C HIS A 85 4.09 -5.66 12.80
N GLY A 86 3.62 -6.90 12.89
CA GLY A 86 3.70 -7.73 14.10
C GLY A 86 2.74 -7.35 15.23
N GLN A 87 1.84 -6.36 15.03
CA GLN A 87 0.89 -5.97 16.05
C GLN A 87 -0.52 -6.48 15.73
N PRO A 88 -1.33 -6.80 16.74
CA PRO A 88 -2.72 -7.18 16.54
C PRO A 88 -3.52 -6.00 15.98
N LEU A 89 -4.48 -6.32 15.12
CA LEU A 89 -5.37 -5.36 14.48
C LEU A 89 -6.49 -4.94 15.44
N ILE A 90 -6.12 -4.17 16.45
CA ILE A 90 -7.00 -3.67 17.53
C ILE A 90 -7.22 -2.17 17.35
N PHE A 91 -8.44 -1.70 17.60
CA PHE A 91 -8.82 -0.30 17.49
C PHE A 91 -9.97 0.06 18.44
N GLY A 92 -10.44 1.30 18.38
CA GLY A 92 -11.46 1.84 19.28
C GLY A 92 -10.85 2.74 20.36
N GLU A 93 -11.66 3.56 20.99
CA GLU A 93 -11.23 4.56 21.96
C GLU A 93 -10.48 3.94 23.17
N ASN A 94 -10.91 2.72 23.56
CA ASN A 94 -10.34 1.94 24.65
C ASN A 94 -9.74 0.60 24.17
N ASN A 95 -9.41 0.48 22.87
CA ASN A 95 -8.94 -0.77 22.24
C ASN A 95 -9.94 -1.93 22.40
N GLU A 96 -11.23 -1.61 22.34
CA GLU A 96 -12.30 -2.57 22.60
C GLU A 96 -12.72 -3.38 21.36
N TYR A 97 -12.24 -3.03 20.19
CA TYR A 97 -12.54 -3.72 18.93
C TYR A 97 -11.29 -4.34 18.29
N GLY A 98 -11.50 -5.41 17.56
CA GLY A 98 -10.46 -6.05 16.78
C GLY A 98 -10.99 -6.60 15.46
N LEU A 99 -10.07 -6.97 14.56
CA LEU A 99 -10.38 -7.59 13.28
C LEU A 99 -10.09 -9.09 13.36
N VAL A 100 -11.06 -9.89 12.92
CA VAL A 100 -10.92 -11.34 12.74
C VAL A 100 -11.23 -11.71 11.30
N GLN A 101 -10.78 -12.88 10.87
CA GLN A 101 -11.17 -13.44 9.59
C GLN A 101 -12.55 -14.09 9.70
N GLU A 102 -13.44 -13.79 8.78
CA GLU A 102 -14.72 -14.46 8.61
C GLU A 102 -14.88 -14.92 7.15
N GLY A 103 -14.75 -16.21 6.91
CA GLY A 103 -14.69 -16.74 5.55
C GLY A 103 -13.50 -16.15 4.78
N PHE A 104 -13.77 -15.54 3.63
CA PHE A 104 -12.75 -14.81 2.84
C PHE A 104 -12.70 -13.31 3.18
N GLY A 105 -13.47 -12.84 4.15
CA GLY A 105 -13.59 -11.45 4.54
C GLY A 105 -12.94 -11.13 5.87
N LEU A 106 -13.11 -9.87 6.28
CA LEU A 106 -12.80 -9.38 7.61
C LEU A 106 -14.10 -9.10 8.35
N LYS A 107 -14.05 -9.22 9.67
CA LYS A 107 -15.15 -8.85 10.58
C LYS A 107 -14.60 -8.07 11.75
N VAL A 108 -15.33 -7.02 12.12
CA VAL A 108 -15.11 -6.31 13.38
C VAL A 108 -15.77 -7.08 14.51
N VAL A 109 -15.03 -7.32 15.57
CA VAL A 109 -15.50 -7.99 16.78
C VAL A 109 -15.19 -7.15 18.00
N LYS A 110 -15.97 -7.32 19.08
CA LYS A 110 -15.68 -6.68 20.35
C LYS A 110 -14.93 -7.64 21.27
N ILE A 111 -13.76 -7.21 21.72
CA ILE A 111 -12.89 -8.00 22.59
C ILE A 111 -13.57 -8.14 23.96
N GLY A 112 -13.54 -9.35 24.54
CA GLY A 112 -14.22 -9.67 25.79
C GLY A 112 -15.68 -10.10 25.65
N GLU A 113 -16.27 -10.02 24.46
CA GLU A 113 -17.62 -10.54 24.19
C GLU A 113 -17.55 -11.86 23.39
N ASN A 114 -18.54 -12.73 23.59
CA ASN A 114 -18.66 -14.04 22.91
C ASN A 114 -17.42 -14.93 23.01
N GLY A 115 -16.61 -14.77 24.06
CA GLY A 115 -15.38 -15.54 24.27
C GLY A 115 -14.17 -15.07 23.46
N ILE A 116 -14.28 -13.97 22.72
CA ILE A 116 -13.22 -13.41 21.91
C ILE A 116 -12.18 -12.71 22.82
N THR A 117 -10.92 -13.05 22.62
CA THR A 117 -9.77 -12.48 23.32
C THR A 117 -8.82 -11.80 22.34
N GLU A 118 -7.84 -11.05 22.82
CA GLU A 118 -6.81 -10.44 21.96
C GLU A 118 -6.03 -11.48 21.12
N LYS A 119 -5.97 -12.72 21.57
CA LYS A 119 -5.28 -13.82 20.85
C LYS A 119 -6.01 -14.27 19.58
N ASP A 120 -7.29 -13.97 19.50
CA ASP A 120 -8.14 -14.31 18.35
C ASP A 120 -8.08 -13.23 17.27
N ILE A 121 -7.47 -12.07 17.59
CA ILE A 121 -7.37 -10.93 16.68
C ILE A 121 -6.23 -11.16 15.68
N LEU A 122 -6.49 -10.86 14.42
CA LEU A 122 -5.50 -10.94 13.35
C LEU A 122 -4.29 -10.04 13.68
N VAL A 123 -3.10 -10.57 13.40
CA VAL A 123 -1.85 -9.81 13.50
C VAL A 123 -1.47 -9.30 12.12
N HIS A 124 -1.15 -8.01 12.04
CA HIS A 124 -0.73 -7.41 10.78
C HIS A 124 0.67 -7.86 10.38
N ASP A 125 0.80 -8.35 9.15
CA ASP A 125 2.08 -8.63 8.52
C ASP A 125 2.24 -7.77 7.25
N ALA A 126 3.03 -6.68 7.38
CA ALA A 126 3.31 -5.79 6.25
C ALA A 126 4.26 -6.44 5.23
N HIS A 127 5.02 -7.47 5.62
CA HIS A 127 6.03 -8.13 4.79
C HIS A 127 5.55 -9.41 4.12
N CYS A 128 4.27 -9.78 4.31
CA CYS A 128 3.69 -10.95 3.66
C CYS A 128 3.67 -10.77 2.13
N GLU A 129 4.22 -11.75 1.39
CA GLU A 129 4.19 -11.73 -0.08
C GLU A 129 2.75 -11.79 -0.61
N ASP A 130 1.89 -12.63 -0.01
CA ASP A 130 0.46 -12.65 -0.29
C ASP A 130 -0.18 -11.35 0.20
N ASN A 131 -0.69 -10.58 -0.74
CA ASN A 131 -1.25 -9.27 -0.48
C ASN A 131 -2.73 -9.27 -0.09
N THR A 132 -3.36 -10.44 0.05
CA THR A 132 -4.82 -10.55 0.24
C THR A 132 -5.31 -9.80 1.47
N LEU A 133 -4.68 -10.01 2.64
CA LEU A 133 -5.06 -9.29 3.86
C LEU A 133 -4.75 -7.80 3.75
N GLN A 134 -3.59 -7.45 3.22
CA GLN A 134 -3.14 -6.06 3.03
C GLN A 134 -4.11 -5.30 2.12
N LEU A 135 -4.55 -5.91 1.00
CA LEU A 135 -5.56 -5.33 0.12
C LEU A 135 -6.89 -5.12 0.85
N LYS A 136 -7.35 -6.11 1.63
CA LYS A 136 -8.57 -5.97 2.44
C LYS A 136 -8.48 -4.81 3.43
N LEU A 137 -7.35 -4.66 4.13
CA LEU A 137 -7.10 -3.54 5.03
C LEU A 137 -7.13 -2.19 4.29
N ALA A 138 -6.54 -2.14 3.10
CA ALA A 138 -6.53 -0.92 2.28
C ALA A 138 -7.93 -0.53 1.75
N MET A 139 -8.83 -1.51 1.58
CA MET A 139 -10.20 -1.32 1.12
C MET A 139 -11.20 -1.00 2.24
N MET A 140 -10.82 -1.15 3.51
CA MET A 140 -11.71 -0.83 4.63
C MET A 140 -12.09 0.64 4.67
N ASP A 141 -13.36 0.92 4.94
CA ASP A 141 -13.91 2.26 5.11
C ASP A 141 -15.05 2.29 6.15
N ASN A 142 -15.34 3.50 6.63
CA ASN A 142 -16.36 3.69 7.67
C ASN A 142 -17.79 3.51 7.15
N GLU A 143 -18.02 3.64 5.84
CA GLU A 143 -19.35 3.47 5.23
C GLU A 143 -19.80 2.01 5.31
N HIS A 144 -18.87 1.08 5.27
CA HIS A 144 -19.12 -0.36 5.40
C HIS A 144 -18.92 -0.89 6.82
N GLY A 145 -18.78 -0.01 7.81
CA GLY A 145 -18.66 -0.40 9.22
C GLY A 145 -17.26 -0.87 9.63
N PHE A 146 -16.24 -0.59 8.84
CA PHE A 146 -14.85 -0.89 9.17
C PHE A 146 -14.08 0.39 9.55
N PRO A 147 -13.03 0.28 10.36
CA PRO A 147 -12.11 1.39 10.58
C PRO A 147 -11.29 1.66 9.31
N VAL A 148 -10.89 2.90 9.09
CA VAL A 148 -9.91 3.23 8.05
C VAL A 148 -8.52 2.80 8.51
N ALA A 149 -7.84 1.98 7.73
CA ALA A 149 -6.47 1.56 8.03
C ALA A 149 -5.47 2.68 7.73
N LEU A 150 -4.68 3.07 8.72
CA LEU A 150 -3.59 4.06 8.66
C LEU A 150 -2.28 3.38 9.06
N GLY A 151 -1.15 3.84 8.51
CA GLY A 151 0.17 3.26 8.74
C GLY A 151 0.72 2.55 7.52
N VAL A 152 1.77 1.75 7.71
CA VAL A 152 2.39 0.95 6.66
C VAL A 152 1.59 -0.35 6.47
N ILE A 153 0.82 -0.42 5.39
CA ILE A 153 -0.05 -1.56 5.10
C ILE A 153 0.73 -2.67 4.39
N ARG A 154 1.67 -2.30 3.50
CA ARG A 154 2.52 -3.24 2.76
C ARG A 154 3.93 -2.69 2.66
N ASP A 155 4.94 -3.53 2.92
CA ASP A 155 6.36 -3.24 2.76
C ASP A 155 7.10 -4.55 2.51
N VAL A 156 7.13 -5.00 1.27
CA VAL A 156 7.74 -6.27 0.84
C VAL A 156 9.01 -6.00 0.07
N GLU A 157 10.11 -6.59 0.49
CA GLU A 157 11.36 -6.51 -0.25
C GLU A 157 11.26 -7.27 -1.57
N ALA A 158 11.71 -6.62 -2.65
CA ALA A 158 11.79 -7.22 -3.97
C ALA A 158 12.93 -6.59 -4.76
N PRO A 159 13.47 -7.31 -5.77
CA PRO A 159 14.43 -6.72 -6.69
C PRO A 159 13.85 -5.47 -7.36
N THR A 160 14.64 -4.40 -7.41
CA THR A 160 14.22 -3.19 -8.13
C THR A 160 14.38 -3.39 -9.63
N TYR A 161 13.64 -2.62 -10.41
CA TYR A 161 13.74 -2.66 -11.87
C TYR A 161 15.15 -2.26 -12.34
N ASP A 162 15.72 -1.21 -11.74
CA ASP A 162 17.04 -0.69 -12.09
C ASP A 162 18.15 -1.70 -11.77
N ASP A 163 18.09 -2.33 -10.58
CA ASP A 163 19.05 -3.38 -10.21
C ASP A 163 18.95 -4.58 -11.16
N ALA A 164 17.74 -4.99 -11.50
CA ALA A 164 17.50 -6.11 -12.42
C ALA A 164 18.00 -5.80 -13.84
N VAL A 165 17.77 -4.59 -14.35
CA VAL A 165 18.27 -4.15 -15.66
C VAL A 165 19.81 -4.04 -15.63
N GLN A 166 20.39 -3.48 -14.59
CA GLN A 166 21.83 -3.39 -14.47
C GLN A 166 22.48 -4.78 -14.43
N GLN A 167 21.91 -5.71 -13.67
CA GLN A 167 22.38 -7.10 -13.63
C GLN A 167 22.27 -7.75 -15.01
N GLN A 168 21.16 -7.57 -15.73
CA GLN A 168 20.99 -8.07 -17.09
C GLN A 168 22.08 -7.53 -18.04
N ILE A 169 22.41 -6.24 -17.93
CA ILE A 169 23.47 -5.62 -18.72
C ILE A 169 24.82 -6.27 -18.42
N GLU A 170 25.15 -6.50 -17.14
CA GLU A 170 26.42 -7.12 -16.75
C GLU A 170 26.49 -8.59 -17.24
N ASP A 171 25.41 -9.34 -17.11
CA ASP A 171 25.31 -10.73 -17.59
C ASP A 171 25.54 -10.80 -19.10
N VAL A 172 24.92 -9.90 -19.87
CA VAL A 172 25.10 -9.83 -21.33
C VAL A 172 26.54 -9.41 -21.70
N LYS A 173 27.12 -8.44 -20.97
CA LYS A 173 28.52 -8.05 -21.16
C LYS A 173 29.48 -9.21 -20.88
N ALA A 174 29.22 -10.02 -19.87
CA ALA A 174 30.04 -11.18 -19.54
C ALA A 174 30.01 -12.26 -20.63
N GLN A 175 28.87 -12.35 -21.37
CA GLN A 175 28.68 -13.31 -22.46
C GLN A 175 29.04 -12.77 -23.85
N LYS A 176 29.49 -11.50 -23.92
CA LYS A 176 29.73 -10.87 -25.22
C LYS A 176 30.78 -11.62 -26.03
N LYS A 177 30.49 -11.83 -27.30
CA LYS A 177 31.37 -12.50 -28.28
C LYS A 177 32.31 -11.54 -28.98
N TYR A 178 32.05 -10.23 -28.89
CA TYR A 178 32.74 -9.20 -29.64
C TYR A 178 33.38 -8.20 -28.68
N HIS A 179 34.61 -7.84 -28.96
CA HIS A 179 35.41 -7.00 -28.07
C HIS A 179 35.59 -5.56 -28.56
N ASN A 180 35.25 -5.33 -29.85
CA ASN A 180 35.34 -4.01 -30.48
C ASN A 180 34.23 -3.84 -31.55
N PHE A 181 34.09 -2.60 -32.02
CA PHE A 181 33.07 -2.23 -33.00
C PHE A 181 33.26 -2.92 -34.38
N MET A 182 34.48 -3.15 -34.81
CA MET A 182 34.78 -3.82 -36.08
C MET A 182 34.32 -5.28 -36.03
N GLU A 183 34.66 -6.00 -34.99
CA GLU A 183 34.18 -7.36 -34.77
C GLU A 183 32.67 -7.45 -34.81
N LEU A 184 31.97 -6.47 -34.19
CA LEU A 184 30.49 -6.41 -34.24
C LEU A 184 29.97 -6.19 -35.66
N LEU A 185 30.57 -5.33 -36.46
CA LEU A 185 30.17 -5.09 -37.85
C LEU A 185 30.37 -6.33 -38.75
N GLU A 186 31.42 -7.13 -38.48
CA GLU A 186 31.76 -8.29 -39.26
C GLU A 186 30.97 -9.56 -38.89
N THR A 187 30.04 -9.48 -37.92
CA THR A 187 29.27 -10.63 -37.43
C THR A 187 28.12 -11.07 -38.31
N ASN A 188 27.66 -10.20 -39.18
CA ASN A 188 26.63 -10.50 -40.18
C ASN A 188 27.21 -10.73 -41.54
N ASP A 189 26.40 -11.13 -42.52
CA ASP A 189 26.83 -11.26 -43.91
C ASP A 189 27.42 -9.94 -44.36
N THR A 190 28.72 -9.97 -44.72
CA THR A 190 29.45 -8.83 -45.23
C THR A 190 29.69 -9.01 -46.72
N TRP A 191 29.73 -7.92 -47.49
CA TRP A 191 30.13 -7.92 -48.87
C TRP A 191 31.16 -6.82 -49.17
N GLU A 192 32.05 -7.09 -50.09
CA GLU A 192 32.98 -6.06 -50.58
C GLU A 192 32.29 -5.19 -51.63
N VAL A 193 32.38 -3.89 -51.44
CA VAL A 193 32.02 -2.91 -52.49
C VAL A 193 33.25 -2.75 -53.38
N LYS A 194 33.15 -3.25 -54.63
CA LYS A 194 34.18 -3.09 -55.65
C LYS A 194 34.03 -1.78 -56.37
#